data_8c5f2ecff874d1a664f9e05d72b80be4
#
_entry.id   8c5f2ecff874d1a664f9e05d72b80be4
#
_cell.length_a   1.000
_cell.length_b   1.000
_cell.length_c   1.000
_cell.angle_alpha   90.00
_cell.angle_beta   90.00
_cell.angle_gamma   90.00
#
_symmetry.space_group_name_H-M   'P 1'
#
loop_
_entity.id
_entity.type
_entity.pdbx_description
1 polymer ?
#
loop_
_entity_poly.entity_id
_entity_poly.type
_entity_poly.pdbx_seq_one_letter_code
_entity_poly.pdbx_strand_id
1 'polypeptide(L)'
;MTDSELHNAIRDRFDDEIATGQSVAVLYDNDPNGPPADGSVWCRCSIKRTDTIQVESGPASYRRHGRVYAQLFGPVELGDGDLLDLADEIGSAFEGVSAGGVRYGAVTVRPIGVSGHEYQVNVEIPFTAD
;
A
#
# COMPACT_ATOMS: atom_id res chain seq x y z
N MET A 1 -16.56 11.78 1.66
CA MET A 1 -15.08 11.80 1.43
C MET A 1 -14.81 11.96 -0.04
N THR A 2 -13.96 12.90 -0.41
CA THR A 2 -13.54 13.07 -1.82
C THR A 2 -12.41 12.08 -2.16
N ASP A 3 -12.13 11.94 -3.47
CA ASP A 3 -11.00 11.09 -3.89
C ASP A 3 -9.67 11.64 -3.38
N SER A 4 -9.51 12.95 -3.35
CA SER A 4 -8.30 13.58 -2.81
C SER A 4 -8.12 13.27 -1.32
N GLU A 5 -9.19 13.37 -0.55
CA GLU A 5 -9.16 13.03 0.88
C GLU A 5 -8.85 11.56 1.10
N LEU A 6 -9.43 10.67 0.28
CA LEU A 6 -9.19 9.23 0.35
C LEU A 6 -7.71 8.92 0.08
N HIS A 7 -7.16 9.45 -1.01
CA HIS A 7 -5.76 9.22 -1.36
C HIS A 7 -4.82 9.78 -0.29
N ASN A 8 -5.13 10.96 0.24
CA ASN A 8 -4.30 11.56 1.29
C ASN A 8 -4.35 10.73 2.58
N ALA A 9 -5.52 10.24 2.97
CA ALA A 9 -5.65 9.41 4.17
C ALA A 9 -4.81 8.13 4.06
N ILE A 10 -4.84 7.48 2.90
CA ILE A 10 -4.07 6.25 2.66
C ILE A 10 -2.57 6.56 2.64
N ARG A 11 -2.15 7.60 1.93
CA ARG A 11 -0.73 7.98 1.85
C ARG A 11 -0.18 8.41 3.19
N ASP A 12 -0.92 9.19 3.96
CA ASP A 12 -0.48 9.63 5.28
C ASP A 12 -0.25 8.43 6.21
N ARG A 13 -1.17 7.47 6.19
CA ARG A 13 -0.98 6.27 7.00
C ARG A 13 0.22 5.44 6.53
N PHE A 14 0.39 5.31 5.22
CA PHE A 14 1.52 4.56 4.66
C PHE A 14 2.85 5.25 5.01
N ASP A 15 2.90 6.57 4.93
CA ASP A 15 4.08 7.34 5.31
C ASP A 15 4.40 7.18 6.79
N ASP A 16 3.40 7.30 7.66
CA ASP A 16 3.60 7.22 9.11
C ASP A 16 4.03 5.83 9.56
N GLU A 17 3.33 4.80 9.08
CA GLU A 17 3.53 3.43 9.57
C GLU A 17 4.68 2.71 8.87
N ILE A 18 4.94 3.02 7.61
CA ILE A 18 5.91 2.29 6.79
C ILE A 18 7.13 3.14 6.46
N ALA A 19 6.95 4.29 5.80
CA ALA A 19 8.11 5.10 5.42
C ALA A 19 8.89 5.57 6.66
N THR A 20 8.21 6.14 7.63
CA THR A 20 8.83 6.60 8.88
C THR A 20 8.99 5.46 9.88
N GLY A 21 7.94 4.68 10.09
CA GLY A 21 7.93 3.62 11.10
C GLY A 21 8.92 2.49 10.83
N GLN A 22 9.14 2.14 9.56
CA GLN A 22 10.07 1.08 9.15
C GLN A 22 11.33 1.61 8.48
N SER A 23 11.48 2.93 8.35
CA SER A 23 12.63 3.58 7.71
C SER A 23 12.86 3.06 6.29
N VAL A 24 11.80 2.97 5.50
CA VAL A 24 11.82 2.45 4.12
C VAL A 24 11.44 3.57 3.16
N ALA A 25 12.16 3.68 2.04
CA ALA A 25 11.80 4.61 0.98
C ALA A 25 10.50 4.15 0.32
N VAL A 26 9.50 5.03 0.27
CA VAL A 26 8.21 4.75 -0.37
C VAL A 26 8.02 5.73 -1.52
N LEU A 27 7.75 5.18 -2.71
CA LEU A 27 7.46 5.96 -3.91
C LEU A 27 5.99 5.77 -4.27
N TYR A 28 5.30 6.86 -4.57
CA TYR A 28 3.91 6.83 -5.02
C TYR A 28 3.84 6.99 -6.54
N ASP A 29 2.66 6.81 -7.12
CA ASP A 29 2.44 7.01 -8.55
C ASP A 29 2.83 8.44 -8.95
N ASN A 30 3.52 8.56 -10.08
CA ASN A 30 4.00 9.83 -10.62
C ASN A 30 5.04 10.55 -9.73
N ASP A 31 5.68 9.81 -8.82
CA ASP A 31 6.77 10.37 -8.03
C ASP A 31 7.99 10.61 -8.94
N PRO A 32 8.55 11.83 -8.95
CA PRO A 32 9.71 12.13 -9.79
C PRO A 32 11.01 11.48 -9.30
N ASN A 33 11.02 10.99 -8.05
CA ASN A 33 12.19 10.32 -7.50
C ASN A 33 12.26 8.88 -8.00
N GLY A 34 13.45 8.37 -8.16
CA GLY A 34 13.68 6.99 -8.54
C GLY A 34 13.94 6.10 -7.33
N PRO A 35 14.17 4.79 -7.55
CA PRO A 35 14.56 3.88 -6.49
C PRO A 35 15.84 4.33 -5.80
N PRO A 36 16.05 3.93 -4.52
CA PRO A 36 17.32 4.22 -3.83
C PRO A 36 18.50 3.67 -4.62
N ALA A 37 19.54 4.50 -4.79
CA ALA A 37 20.72 4.10 -5.54
C ALA A 37 21.65 3.16 -4.75
N ASP A 38 21.47 3.05 -3.44
CA ASP A 38 22.32 2.26 -2.55
C ASP A 38 21.91 0.79 -2.46
N GLY A 39 20.88 0.36 -3.21
CA GLY A 39 20.40 -1.02 -3.20
C GLY A 39 19.59 -1.41 -1.97
N SER A 40 19.16 -0.45 -1.15
CA SER A 40 18.33 -0.74 0.01
C SER A 40 16.92 -1.19 -0.39
N VAL A 41 16.22 -1.80 0.56
CA VAL A 41 14.81 -2.16 0.36
C VAL A 41 13.97 -0.90 0.14
N TRP A 42 13.05 -0.96 -0.81
CA TRP A 42 12.15 0.15 -1.09
C TRP A 42 10.78 -0.37 -1.51
N CYS A 43 9.81 0.52 -1.48
CA CYS A 43 8.41 0.19 -1.76
C CYS A 43 7.82 1.16 -2.76
N ARG A 44 7.04 0.65 -3.71
CA ARG A 44 6.19 1.46 -4.56
C ARG A 44 4.74 1.24 -4.13
N CYS A 45 4.05 2.33 -3.81
CA CYS A 45 2.67 2.29 -3.36
C CYS A 45 1.77 2.89 -4.44
N SER A 46 0.79 2.10 -4.89
CA SER A 46 -0.21 2.52 -5.87
C SER A 46 -1.60 2.32 -5.30
N ILE A 47 -2.47 3.29 -5.49
CA ILE A 47 -3.86 3.24 -5.03
C ILE A 47 -4.76 3.10 -6.25
N LYS A 48 -5.51 2.00 -6.32
CA LYS A 48 -6.43 1.72 -7.43
C LYS A 48 -7.85 1.60 -6.90
N ARG A 49 -8.72 2.45 -7.39
CA ARG A 49 -10.16 2.33 -7.11
C ARG A 49 -10.78 1.32 -8.08
N THR A 50 -11.72 0.55 -7.56
CA THR A 50 -12.50 -0.37 -8.39
C THR A 50 -13.87 0.21 -8.70
N ASP A 51 -14.73 0.37 -7.69
CA ASP A 51 -16.10 0.81 -7.87
C ASP A 51 -16.50 1.84 -6.82
N THR A 52 -17.54 2.62 -7.16
CA THR A 52 -18.30 3.41 -6.20
C THR A 52 -19.71 2.85 -6.18
N ILE A 53 -20.17 2.44 -4.99
CA ILE A 53 -21.47 1.81 -4.82
C ILE A 53 -22.35 2.72 -3.97
N GLN A 54 -23.59 2.95 -4.43
CA GLN A 54 -24.58 3.64 -3.64
C GLN A 54 -25.11 2.69 -2.57
N VAL A 55 -24.99 3.06 -1.29
CA VAL A 55 -25.37 2.21 -0.16
C VAL A 55 -26.77 2.47 0.37
N GLU A 56 -27.39 3.57 -0.07
CA GLU A 56 -28.75 3.96 0.34
C GLU A 56 -29.52 4.51 -0.83
N SER A 57 -30.84 4.33 -0.83
CA SER A 57 -31.73 5.06 -1.74
C SER A 57 -32.13 6.38 -1.09
N GLY A 58 -32.02 7.48 -1.81
CA GLY A 58 -32.28 8.82 -1.31
C GLY A 58 -31.06 9.71 -1.46
N PRO A 59 -30.87 10.74 -0.61
CA PRO A 59 -29.67 11.57 -0.69
C PRO A 59 -28.45 10.70 -0.67
N ALA A 60 -27.58 10.86 -1.66
CA ALA A 60 -26.58 9.88 -2.01
C ALA A 60 -25.55 9.63 -0.89
N SER A 61 -25.51 8.41 -0.38
CA SER A 61 -24.38 7.85 0.33
C SER A 61 -23.68 6.87 -0.59
N TYR A 62 -22.40 7.12 -0.87
CA TYR A 62 -21.63 6.27 -1.77
C TYR A 62 -20.48 5.62 -1.02
N ARG A 63 -20.24 4.36 -1.32
CA ARG A 63 -19.11 3.62 -0.78
C ARG A 63 -18.09 3.42 -1.88
N ARG A 64 -16.85 3.80 -1.58
CA ARG A 64 -15.73 3.65 -2.51
C ARG A 64 -14.94 2.42 -2.13
N HIS A 65 -14.64 1.59 -3.12
CA HIS A 65 -13.85 0.39 -2.96
C HIS A 65 -12.59 0.49 -3.79
N GLY A 66 -11.56 -0.17 -3.34
CA GLY A 66 -10.33 -0.26 -4.10
C GLY A 66 -9.29 -1.11 -3.39
N ARG A 67 -8.07 -1.03 -3.88
CA ARG A 67 -6.92 -1.70 -3.30
C ARG A 67 -5.71 -0.80 -3.30
N VAL A 68 -4.93 -0.92 -2.25
CA VAL A 68 -3.58 -0.38 -2.20
C VAL A 68 -2.65 -1.51 -2.61
N TYR A 69 -1.81 -1.25 -3.60
CA TYR A 69 -0.78 -2.20 -4.04
C TYR A 69 0.57 -1.68 -3.56
N ALA A 70 1.21 -2.44 -2.69
CA ALA A 70 2.55 -2.15 -2.23
C ALA A 70 3.49 -3.16 -2.88
N GLN A 71 4.35 -2.69 -3.78
CA GLN A 71 5.37 -3.50 -4.40
C GLN A 71 6.67 -3.30 -3.63
N LEU A 72 7.19 -4.36 -3.02
CA LEU A 72 8.40 -4.33 -2.21
C LEU A 72 9.57 -4.86 -3.03
N PHE A 73 10.67 -4.13 -3.04
CA PHE A 73 11.87 -4.49 -3.80
C PHE A 73 13.08 -4.52 -2.88
N GLY A 74 13.95 -5.48 -3.10
CA GLY A 74 15.19 -5.59 -2.36
C GLY A 74 16.27 -6.32 -3.15
N PRO A 75 17.52 -6.30 -2.68
CA PRO A 75 18.63 -6.96 -3.36
C PRO A 75 18.42 -8.47 -3.48
N VAL A 76 18.74 -9.02 -4.66
CA VAL A 76 18.58 -10.46 -4.92
C VAL A 76 19.41 -11.30 -3.97
N GLU A 77 20.62 -10.86 -3.66
CA GLU A 77 21.54 -11.61 -2.80
C GLU A 77 21.09 -11.75 -1.36
N LEU A 78 20.16 -10.90 -0.89
CA LEU A 78 19.60 -11.00 0.45
C LEU A 78 18.38 -11.91 0.53
N GLY A 79 17.89 -12.39 -0.62
CA GLY A 79 16.70 -13.21 -0.68
C GLY A 79 15.43 -12.44 -0.32
N ASP A 80 14.42 -13.15 0.15
CA ASP A 80 13.09 -12.59 0.39
C ASP A 80 12.78 -12.29 1.86
N GLY A 81 13.65 -12.66 2.80
CA GLY A 81 13.36 -12.55 4.23
C GLY A 81 13.01 -11.14 4.69
N ASP A 82 13.83 -10.16 4.31
CA ASP A 82 13.58 -8.76 4.69
C ASP A 82 12.29 -8.23 4.06
N LEU A 83 11.97 -8.63 2.84
CA LEU A 83 10.74 -8.22 2.17
C LEU A 83 9.51 -8.84 2.82
N LEU A 84 9.59 -10.10 3.23
CA LEU A 84 8.49 -10.76 3.91
C LEU A 84 8.28 -10.16 5.30
N ASP A 85 9.34 -9.81 6.01
CA ASP A 85 9.23 -9.11 7.29
C ASP A 85 8.55 -7.75 7.12
N LEU A 86 8.92 -7.01 6.09
CA LEU A 86 8.28 -5.73 5.77
C LEU A 86 6.81 -5.93 5.39
N ALA A 87 6.50 -6.98 4.63
CA ALA A 87 5.12 -7.32 4.28
C ALA A 87 4.29 -7.61 5.53
N ASP A 88 4.87 -8.31 6.52
CA ASP A 88 4.21 -8.58 7.79
C ASP A 88 3.94 -7.29 8.58
N GLU A 89 4.87 -6.34 8.55
CA GLU A 89 4.68 -5.04 9.19
C GLU A 89 3.58 -4.23 8.50
N ILE A 90 3.50 -4.28 7.18
CA ILE A 90 2.40 -3.66 6.43
C ILE A 90 1.07 -4.32 6.83
N GLY A 91 1.04 -5.64 6.91
CA GLY A 91 -0.14 -6.36 7.37
C GLY A 91 -0.60 -5.90 8.75
N SER A 92 0.33 -5.79 9.69
CA SER A 92 0.02 -5.34 11.05
C SER A 92 -0.51 -3.90 11.09
N ALA A 93 -0.01 -3.04 10.21
CA ALA A 93 -0.40 -1.63 10.16
C ALA A 93 -1.79 -1.41 9.53
N PHE A 94 -2.23 -2.31 8.65
CA PHE A 94 -3.43 -2.09 7.84
C PHE A 94 -4.54 -3.12 8.05
N GLU A 95 -4.23 -4.40 8.22
CA GLU A 95 -5.25 -5.45 8.23
C GLU A 95 -6.29 -5.23 9.32
N GLY A 96 -7.56 -5.12 8.90
CA GLY A 96 -8.68 -4.93 9.81
C GLY A 96 -8.73 -3.57 10.48
N VAL A 97 -7.89 -2.62 10.08
CA VAL A 97 -7.80 -1.29 10.70
C VAL A 97 -8.81 -0.34 10.07
N SER A 98 -9.42 0.53 10.89
CA SER A 98 -10.23 1.65 10.43
C SER A 98 -9.57 2.93 10.90
N ALA A 99 -9.16 3.77 9.98
CA ALA A 99 -8.45 5.02 10.29
C ALA A 99 -8.67 6.05 9.19
N GLY A 100 -8.81 7.31 9.56
CA GLY A 100 -8.94 8.41 8.62
C GLY A 100 -10.16 8.30 7.70
N GLY A 101 -11.22 7.62 8.14
CA GLY A 101 -12.42 7.40 7.34
C GLY A 101 -12.30 6.24 6.36
N VAL A 102 -11.22 5.47 6.42
CA VAL A 102 -10.97 4.33 5.54
C VAL A 102 -10.95 3.05 6.36
N ARG A 103 -11.62 2.02 5.86
CA ARG A 103 -11.59 0.67 6.46
C ARG A 103 -10.76 -0.23 5.56
N TYR A 104 -9.75 -0.85 6.14
CA TYR A 104 -8.85 -1.76 5.44
C TYR A 104 -9.24 -3.20 5.74
N GLY A 105 -9.26 -4.05 4.72
CA GLY A 105 -9.61 -5.45 4.84
C GLY A 105 -8.43 -6.38 5.00
N ALA A 106 -8.61 -7.64 4.65
CA ALA A 106 -7.58 -8.66 4.76
C ALA A 106 -6.44 -8.40 3.77
N VAL A 107 -5.22 -8.44 4.27
CA VAL A 107 -4.02 -8.18 3.48
C VAL A 107 -3.56 -9.47 2.82
N THR A 108 -3.22 -9.41 1.53
CA THR A 108 -2.68 -10.53 0.77
C THR A 108 -1.23 -10.26 0.42
N VAL A 109 -0.36 -11.22 0.71
CA VAL A 109 1.06 -11.15 0.36
C VAL A 109 1.33 -12.11 -0.79
N ARG A 110 1.94 -11.60 -1.88
CA ARG A 110 2.26 -12.39 -3.07
C ARG A 110 3.74 -12.27 -3.38
N PRO A 111 4.55 -13.27 -3.04
CA PRO A 111 5.94 -13.32 -3.49
C PRO A 111 5.98 -13.45 -5.03
N ILE A 112 6.70 -12.55 -5.67
CA ILE A 112 6.82 -12.52 -7.13
C ILE A 112 8.10 -13.22 -7.58
N GLY A 113 9.19 -13.03 -6.83
CA GLY A 113 10.49 -13.57 -7.16
C GLY A 113 11.42 -12.52 -7.75
N VAL A 114 12.39 -12.98 -8.51
CA VAL A 114 13.39 -12.09 -9.14
C VAL A 114 12.74 -11.27 -10.24
N SER A 115 12.91 -9.96 -10.19
CA SER A 115 12.44 -9.01 -11.18
C SER A 115 13.62 -8.09 -11.54
N GLY A 116 14.28 -8.35 -12.68
CA GLY A 116 15.49 -7.65 -13.05
C GLY A 116 16.63 -7.93 -12.08
N HIS A 117 17.13 -6.89 -11.42
CA HIS A 117 18.21 -6.99 -10.44
C HIS A 117 17.71 -7.07 -9.01
N GLU A 118 16.40 -7.15 -8.80
CA GLU A 118 15.80 -7.09 -7.50
C GLU A 118 14.87 -8.27 -7.26
N TYR A 119 14.68 -8.63 -6.00
CA TYR A 119 13.65 -9.56 -5.58
C TYR A 119 12.39 -8.74 -5.27
N GLN A 120 11.21 -9.27 -5.63
CA GLN A 120 9.95 -8.53 -5.48
C GLN A 120 8.92 -9.34 -4.68
N VAL A 121 8.26 -8.65 -3.76
CA VAL A 121 7.09 -9.16 -3.04
C VAL A 121 5.99 -8.11 -3.16
N ASN A 122 4.80 -8.53 -3.53
CA ASN A 122 3.64 -7.63 -3.61
C ASN A 122 2.73 -7.81 -2.41
N VAL A 123 2.19 -6.71 -1.90
CA VAL A 123 1.19 -6.69 -0.84
C VAL A 123 -0.05 -5.98 -1.37
N GLU A 124 -1.20 -6.61 -1.23
CA GLU A 124 -2.48 -6.04 -1.67
C GLU A 124 -3.35 -5.79 -0.43
N ILE A 125 -3.83 -4.56 -0.29
CA ILE A 125 -4.64 -4.13 0.83
C ILE A 125 -5.98 -3.63 0.30
N PRO A 126 -7.07 -4.37 0.46
CA PRO A 126 -8.39 -3.88 0.05
C PRO A 126 -8.86 -2.81 1.02
N PHE A 127 -9.56 -1.82 0.50
CA PHE A 127 -10.12 -0.75 1.34
C PHE A 127 -11.53 -0.41 0.92
N THR A 128 -12.25 0.19 1.88
CA THR A 128 -13.58 0.74 1.68
C THR A 128 -13.64 2.08 2.39
N ALA A 129 -14.25 3.08 1.75
CA ALA A 129 -14.48 4.39 2.34
C ALA A 129 -15.85 4.91 1.92
N ASP A 130 -16.56 5.52 2.83
CA ASP A 130 -17.87 6.13 2.55
C ASP A 130 -17.74 7.59 2.17
#